data_d698636d8ccd11060ae503a616d8f5ef
#
_entry.id   d698636d8ccd11060ae503a616d8f5ef
#
_cell.length_a   1.000
_cell.length_b   1.000
_cell.length_c   1.000
_cell.angle_alpha   90.00
_cell.angle_beta   90.00
_cell.angle_gamma   90.00
#
_symmetry.space_group_name_H-M   'P 1'
#
loop_
_entity.id
_entity.type
_entity.pdbx_description
1 polymer ?
#
loop_
_entity_poly.entity_id
_entity_poly.type
_entity_poly.pdbx_seq_one_letter_code
_entity_poly.pdbx_strand_id
1 'polypeptide(L)'
;MQAKIGPIRLSEGVSRFNAATYLYACIICIGILAGLNFIQPYILSVVLDIPRSEQGSVSGSLAFMQEIIAIISISLFGVLSDRIGRRPVMVFGTMVVALGFALFPYATTINELFIYRSIFAIGAAALSSVLAIIVNDYPTEQSRGKFVSLHSVLNALGVAIFAAFLGRLPTVFTNIG
;
A
#
# COMPACT_ATOMS: atom_id res chain seq x y z
N MET A 1 10.03 -14.34 29.41
CA MET A 1 9.65 -12.89 29.59
C MET A 1 8.93 -12.44 28.34
N GLN A 2 7.69 -11.97 28.47
CA GLN A 2 6.96 -11.40 27.33
C GLN A 2 7.62 -10.08 26.91
N ALA A 3 7.88 -9.92 25.61
CA ALA A 3 8.42 -8.69 25.06
C ALA A 3 7.34 -7.56 25.13
N LYS A 4 7.79 -6.31 25.35
CA LYS A 4 6.91 -5.14 25.42
C LYS A 4 7.48 -4.00 24.58
N ILE A 5 6.62 -3.23 23.92
CA ILE A 5 6.95 -1.95 23.28
C ILE A 5 6.10 -0.88 23.98
N GLY A 6 6.72 -0.08 24.87
CA GLY A 6 5.99 0.85 25.72
C GLY A 6 4.88 0.13 26.52
N PRO A 7 3.63 0.59 26.43
CA PRO A 7 2.50 -0.01 27.14
C PRO A 7 1.91 -1.25 26.44
N ILE A 8 2.48 -1.70 25.30
CA ILE A 8 1.95 -2.79 24.49
C ILE A 8 2.71 -4.09 24.81
N ARG A 9 1.97 -5.12 25.18
CA ARG A 9 2.50 -6.48 25.36
C ARG A 9 2.41 -7.25 24.06
N LEU A 10 3.50 -7.93 23.70
CA LEU A 10 3.59 -8.74 22.50
C LEU A 10 3.27 -10.21 22.81
N SER A 11 2.75 -10.92 21.82
CA SER A 11 2.48 -12.35 21.87
C SER A 11 3.77 -13.15 22.03
N GLU A 12 3.66 -14.40 22.51
CA GLU A 12 4.80 -15.29 22.64
C GLU A 12 5.48 -15.53 21.29
N GLY A 13 6.80 -15.51 21.28
CA GLY A 13 7.59 -15.65 20.04
C GLY A 13 7.80 -14.35 19.23
N VAL A 14 7.09 -13.26 19.54
CA VAL A 14 7.27 -11.96 18.87
C VAL A 14 8.31 -11.12 19.61
N SER A 15 9.42 -10.80 18.94
CA SER A 15 10.45 -9.92 19.51
C SER A 15 10.08 -8.44 19.33
N ARG A 16 10.71 -7.58 20.15
CA ARG A 16 10.62 -6.12 19.97
C ARG A 16 11.07 -5.67 18.58
N PHE A 17 12.11 -6.34 18.07
CA PHE A 17 12.64 -6.05 16.74
C PHE A 17 11.60 -6.37 15.65
N ASN A 18 10.93 -7.53 15.71
CA ASN A 18 9.90 -7.90 14.75
C ASN A 18 8.76 -6.88 14.73
N ALA A 19 8.30 -6.45 15.91
CA ALA A 19 7.21 -5.49 15.99
C ALA A 19 7.65 -4.08 15.53
N ALA A 20 8.87 -3.64 15.84
CA ALA A 20 9.41 -2.38 15.34
C ALA A 20 9.58 -2.39 13.81
N THR A 21 10.10 -3.49 13.24
CA THR A 21 10.23 -3.68 11.79
C THR A 21 8.87 -3.65 11.10
N TYR A 22 7.86 -4.29 11.71
CA TYR A 22 6.49 -4.24 11.19
C TYR A 22 5.95 -2.81 11.17
N LEU A 23 6.07 -2.08 12.26
CA LEU A 23 5.57 -0.69 12.36
C LEU A 23 6.30 0.23 11.35
N TYR A 24 7.59 0.05 11.15
CA TYR A 24 8.35 0.74 10.11
C TYR A 24 7.88 0.36 8.70
N ALA A 25 7.69 -0.93 8.44
CA ALA A 25 7.18 -1.41 7.16
C ALA A 25 5.78 -0.86 6.86
N CYS A 26 4.91 -0.70 7.87
CA CYS A 26 3.59 -0.10 7.69
C CYS A 26 3.66 1.32 7.13
N ILE A 27 4.54 2.19 7.65
CA ILE A 27 4.69 3.57 7.18
C ILE A 27 5.06 3.57 5.69
N ILE A 28 6.03 2.75 5.30
CA ILE A 28 6.52 2.71 3.92
C ILE A 28 5.49 2.05 3.00
N CYS A 29 4.99 0.86 3.35
CA CYS A 29 4.06 0.13 2.50
C CYS A 29 2.78 0.92 2.25
N ILE A 30 2.17 1.49 3.29
CA ILE A 30 0.94 2.28 3.14
C ILE A 30 1.21 3.58 2.38
N GLY A 31 2.35 4.21 2.62
CA GLY A 31 2.78 5.39 1.86
C GLY A 31 2.90 5.09 0.35
N ILE A 32 3.51 3.97 -0.02
CA ILE A 32 3.63 3.53 -1.42
C ILE A 32 2.25 3.19 -1.99
N LEU A 33 1.40 2.46 -1.23
CA LEU A 33 0.06 2.09 -1.68
C LEU A 33 -0.82 3.32 -1.95
N ALA A 34 -0.72 4.35 -1.12
CA ALA A 34 -1.41 5.62 -1.33
C ALA A 34 -0.75 6.47 -2.43
N GLY A 35 0.55 6.33 -2.64
CA GLY A 35 1.38 7.14 -3.52
C GLY A 35 0.90 7.17 -4.96
N LEU A 36 0.39 6.06 -5.47
CA LEU A 36 -0.13 5.97 -6.83
C LEU A 36 -1.29 6.97 -7.07
N ASN A 37 -2.15 7.16 -6.08
CA ASN A 37 -3.27 8.08 -6.17
C ASN A 37 -2.83 9.57 -6.25
N PHE A 38 -1.66 9.90 -5.71
CA PHE A 38 -1.10 11.26 -5.80
C PHE A 38 -0.45 11.56 -7.15
N ILE A 39 0.08 10.55 -7.84
CA ILE A 39 0.69 10.68 -9.17
C ILE A 39 -0.38 10.61 -10.27
N GLN A 40 -1.46 9.88 -10.07
CA GLN A 40 -2.50 9.64 -11.07
C GLN A 40 -3.05 10.91 -11.73
N PRO A 41 -3.43 11.99 -11.02
CA PRO A 41 -3.95 13.21 -11.66
C PRO A 41 -2.96 13.83 -12.64
N TYR A 42 -1.66 13.79 -12.31
CA TYR A 42 -0.60 14.28 -13.19
C TYR A 42 -0.52 13.46 -14.48
N ILE A 43 -0.56 12.13 -14.37
CA ILE A 43 -0.52 11.25 -15.54
C ILE A 43 -1.72 11.46 -16.44
N LEU A 44 -2.93 11.59 -15.87
CA LEU A 44 -4.14 11.83 -16.65
C LEU A 44 -4.12 13.18 -17.36
N SER A 45 -3.61 14.23 -16.71
CA SER A 45 -3.67 15.60 -17.24
C SER A 45 -2.50 15.96 -18.15
N VAL A 46 -1.28 15.46 -17.87
CA VAL A 46 -0.06 15.88 -18.55
C VAL A 46 0.47 14.83 -19.51
N VAL A 47 0.43 13.55 -19.12
CA VAL A 47 0.98 12.48 -19.96
C VAL A 47 -0.03 11.99 -21.00
N LEU A 48 -1.30 11.84 -20.58
CA LEU A 48 -2.37 11.32 -21.44
C LEU A 48 -3.26 12.42 -22.03
N ASP A 49 -3.06 13.68 -21.63
CA ASP A 49 -3.81 14.87 -22.07
C ASP A 49 -5.35 14.68 -22.03
N ILE A 50 -5.83 14.00 -20.97
CA ILE A 50 -7.26 13.72 -20.81
C ILE A 50 -7.98 14.98 -20.33
N PRO A 51 -9.07 15.40 -21.00
CA PRO A 51 -9.87 16.55 -20.59
C PRO A 51 -10.35 16.42 -19.13
N ARG A 52 -10.37 17.53 -18.40
CA ARG A 52 -10.79 17.54 -16.97
C ARG A 52 -12.19 16.95 -16.74
N SER A 53 -13.09 17.11 -17.70
CA SER A 53 -14.44 16.52 -17.67
C SER A 53 -14.45 14.99 -17.65
N GLU A 54 -13.44 14.34 -18.20
CA GLU A 54 -13.35 12.88 -18.33
C GLU A 54 -12.46 12.25 -17.25
N GLN A 55 -11.54 13.01 -16.63
CA GLN A 55 -10.62 12.50 -15.62
C GLN A 55 -11.33 11.85 -14.43
N GLY A 56 -12.49 12.38 -14.03
CA GLY A 56 -13.31 11.80 -12.96
C GLY A 56 -13.83 10.40 -13.30
N SER A 57 -14.33 10.21 -14.53
CA SER A 57 -14.82 8.91 -15.01
C SER A 57 -13.70 7.88 -15.11
N VAL A 58 -12.55 8.27 -15.67
CA VAL A 58 -11.37 7.39 -15.79
C VAL A 58 -10.84 7.01 -14.40
N SER A 59 -10.70 7.97 -13.49
CA SER A 59 -10.26 7.72 -12.12
C SER A 59 -11.22 6.81 -11.37
N GLY A 60 -12.52 7.02 -11.51
CA GLY A 60 -13.55 6.18 -10.92
C GLY A 60 -13.49 4.74 -11.44
N SER A 61 -13.31 4.56 -12.74
CA SER A 61 -13.20 3.24 -13.36
C SER A 61 -11.94 2.49 -12.91
N LEU A 62 -10.80 3.20 -12.82
CA LEU A 62 -9.55 2.65 -12.28
C LEU A 62 -9.69 2.22 -10.81
N ALA A 63 -10.34 3.04 -9.99
CA ALA A 63 -10.59 2.71 -8.59
C ALA A 63 -11.53 1.51 -8.47
N PHE A 64 -12.63 1.49 -9.22
CA PHE A 64 -13.59 0.39 -9.22
C PHE A 64 -12.94 -0.95 -9.62
N MET A 65 -12.14 -0.95 -10.67
CA MET A 65 -11.39 -2.13 -11.09
C MET A 65 -10.41 -2.59 -10.00
N GLN A 66 -9.69 -1.66 -9.37
CA GLN A 66 -8.78 -1.98 -8.28
C GLN A 66 -9.49 -2.65 -7.10
N GLU A 67 -10.67 -2.15 -6.71
CA GLU A 67 -11.46 -2.74 -5.62
C GLU A 67 -11.95 -4.15 -5.96
N ILE A 68 -12.38 -4.41 -7.19
CA ILE A 68 -12.77 -5.77 -7.62
C ILE A 68 -11.56 -6.73 -7.51
N ILE A 69 -10.40 -6.31 -8.01
CA ILE A 69 -9.18 -7.12 -7.92
C ILE A 69 -8.80 -7.33 -6.45
N ALA A 70 -8.91 -6.31 -5.61
CA ALA A 70 -8.59 -6.40 -4.19
C ALA A 70 -9.51 -7.40 -3.47
N ILE A 71 -10.82 -7.34 -3.69
CA ILE A 71 -11.80 -8.26 -3.06
C ILE A 71 -11.47 -9.72 -3.38
N ILE A 72 -11.19 -10.02 -4.65
CA ILE A 72 -10.86 -11.38 -5.09
C ILE A 72 -9.49 -11.81 -4.53
N SER A 73 -8.51 -10.93 -4.60
CA SER A 73 -7.10 -11.26 -4.30
C SER A 73 -6.80 -11.32 -2.81
N ILE A 74 -7.42 -10.49 -1.97
CA ILE A 74 -7.17 -10.49 -0.51
C ILE A 74 -7.45 -11.85 0.12
N SER A 75 -8.58 -12.47 -0.24
CA SER A 75 -8.94 -13.78 0.26
C SER A 75 -7.96 -14.86 -0.18
N LEU A 76 -7.54 -14.84 -1.44
CA LEU A 76 -6.56 -15.78 -2.00
C LEU A 76 -5.19 -15.64 -1.30
N PHE A 77 -4.69 -14.42 -1.14
CA PHE A 77 -3.40 -14.18 -0.49
C PHE A 77 -3.47 -14.40 1.02
N GLY A 78 -4.62 -14.21 1.67
CA GLY A 78 -4.83 -14.60 3.05
C GLY A 78 -4.60 -16.10 3.25
N VAL A 79 -5.32 -16.94 2.50
CA VAL A 79 -5.16 -18.40 2.53
C VAL A 79 -3.74 -18.83 2.12
N LEU A 80 -3.17 -18.18 1.11
CA LEU A 80 -1.81 -18.48 0.66
C LEU A 80 -0.79 -18.18 1.76
N SER A 81 -0.93 -17.05 2.47
CA SER A 81 -0.04 -16.66 3.56
C SER A 81 -0.09 -17.63 4.74
N ASP A 82 -1.23 -18.27 4.98
CA ASP A 82 -1.36 -19.31 6.01
C ASP A 82 -0.64 -20.61 5.62
N ARG A 83 -0.60 -20.94 4.31
CA ARG A 83 0.02 -22.18 3.79
C ARG A 83 1.53 -22.09 3.62
N ILE A 84 2.02 -21.03 2.98
CA ILE A 84 3.46 -20.87 2.63
C ILE A 84 4.20 -19.92 3.56
N GLY A 85 3.46 -19.29 4.50
CA GLY A 85 4.00 -18.31 5.42
C GLY A 85 3.83 -16.86 4.93
N ARG A 86 3.87 -15.93 5.87
CA ARG A 86 3.62 -14.49 5.63
C ARG A 86 4.74 -13.82 4.85
N ARG A 87 5.99 -14.23 5.10
CA ARG A 87 7.18 -13.61 4.51
C ARG A 87 7.23 -13.74 2.98
N PRO A 88 7.04 -14.93 2.37
CA PRO A 88 7.02 -15.07 0.91
C PRO A 88 5.92 -14.24 0.25
N VAL A 89 4.72 -14.22 0.83
CA VAL A 89 3.59 -13.43 0.29
C VAL A 89 3.87 -11.93 0.38
N MET A 90 4.47 -11.47 1.48
CA MET A 90 4.85 -10.06 1.63
C MET A 90 5.93 -9.65 0.62
N VAL A 91 6.95 -10.48 0.39
CA VAL A 91 8.00 -10.23 -0.61
C VAL A 91 7.41 -10.19 -2.01
N PHE A 92 6.58 -11.18 -2.36
CA PHE A 92 5.86 -11.20 -3.64
C PHE A 92 5.01 -9.94 -3.83
N GLY A 93 4.17 -9.60 -2.84
CA GLY A 93 3.33 -8.41 -2.87
C GLY A 93 4.15 -7.13 -3.07
N THR A 94 5.28 -6.99 -2.36
CA THR A 94 6.17 -5.83 -2.50
C THR A 94 6.77 -5.74 -3.91
N MET A 95 7.22 -6.84 -4.48
CA MET A 95 7.77 -6.86 -5.85
C MET A 95 6.72 -6.49 -6.89
N VAL A 96 5.50 -7.02 -6.77
CA VAL A 96 4.41 -6.74 -7.71
C VAL A 96 3.92 -5.29 -7.57
N VAL A 97 3.82 -4.75 -6.35
CA VAL A 97 3.53 -3.33 -6.12
C VAL A 97 4.61 -2.45 -6.74
N ALA A 98 5.89 -2.76 -6.50
CA ALA A 98 7.00 -2.00 -7.06
C ALA A 98 6.97 -2.00 -8.58
N LEU A 99 6.68 -3.14 -9.22
CA LEU A 99 6.54 -3.26 -10.66
C LEU A 99 5.39 -2.42 -11.19
N GLY A 100 4.18 -2.55 -10.61
CA GLY A 100 3.02 -1.76 -11.02
C GLY A 100 3.23 -0.25 -10.83
N PHE A 101 3.86 0.13 -9.71
CA PHE A 101 4.19 1.53 -9.42
C PHE A 101 5.23 2.10 -10.40
N ALA A 102 6.26 1.32 -10.76
CA ALA A 102 7.29 1.72 -11.70
C ALA A 102 6.78 1.83 -13.14
N LEU A 103 5.86 0.96 -13.55
CA LEU A 103 5.27 0.97 -14.90
C LEU A 103 4.24 2.08 -15.08
N PHE A 104 3.55 2.49 -14.03
CA PHE A 104 2.43 3.43 -14.09
C PHE A 104 2.75 4.77 -14.78
N PRO A 105 3.91 5.42 -14.55
CA PRO A 105 4.28 6.66 -15.25
C PRO A 105 4.58 6.49 -16.74
N TYR A 106 4.83 5.27 -17.19
CA TYR A 106 5.14 4.98 -18.60
C TYR A 106 3.88 4.65 -19.44
N ALA A 107 2.69 4.75 -18.85
CA ALA A 107 1.46 4.54 -19.59
C ALA A 107 1.27 5.62 -20.65
N THR A 108 1.13 5.20 -21.90
CA THR A 108 0.86 6.07 -23.06
C THR A 108 -0.58 6.00 -23.51
N THR A 109 -1.34 5.04 -23.02
CA THR A 109 -2.76 4.84 -23.31
C THR A 109 -3.56 4.53 -22.04
N ILE A 110 -4.86 4.80 -22.08
CA ILE A 110 -5.78 4.46 -20.99
C ILE A 110 -5.76 2.94 -20.72
N ASN A 111 -5.68 2.11 -21.74
CA ASN A 111 -5.63 0.65 -21.58
C ASN A 111 -4.36 0.18 -20.83
N GLU A 112 -3.21 0.76 -21.13
CA GLU A 112 -1.96 0.49 -20.40
C GLU A 112 -2.08 0.91 -18.94
N LEU A 113 -2.71 2.06 -18.69
CA LEU A 113 -2.97 2.54 -17.34
C LEU A 113 -3.80 1.53 -16.53
N PHE A 114 -4.83 0.94 -17.14
CA PHE A 114 -5.63 -0.13 -16.53
C PHE A 114 -4.81 -1.37 -16.25
N ILE A 115 -3.94 -1.79 -17.18
CA ILE A 115 -3.08 -2.98 -16.99
C ILE A 115 -2.10 -2.75 -15.83
N TYR A 116 -1.38 -1.63 -15.81
CA TYR A 116 -0.40 -1.32 -14.77
C TYR A 116 -1.05 -1.14 -13.40
N ARG A 117 -2.23 -0.53 -13.37
CA ARG A 117 -3.05 -0.43 -12.15
C ARG A 117 -3.51 -1.81 -11.65
N SER A 118 -3.84 -2.74 -12.56
CA SER A 118 -4.21 -4.12 -12.19
C SER A 118 -3.05 -4.87 -11.56
N ILE A 119 -1.85 -4.76 -12.13
CA ILE A 119 -0.62 -5.35 -11.57
C ILE A 119 -0.40 -4.80 -10.16
N PHE A 120 -0.47 -3.47 -10.00
CA PHE A 120 -0.34 -2.83 -8.70
C PHE A 120 -1.40 -3.34 -7.69
N ALA A 121 -2.66 -3.47 -8.12
CA ALA A 121 -3.77 -3.90 -7.27
C ALA A 121 -3.58 -5.32 -6.71
N ILE A 122 -3.05 -6.25 -7.52
CA ILE A 122 -2.73 -7.62 -7.10
C ILE A 122 -1.66 -7.58 -5.98
N GLY A 123 -0.59 -6.84 -6.19
CA GLY A 123 0.47 -6.68 -5.19
C GLY A 123 -0.03 -5.99 -3.92
N ALA A 124 -0.86 -4.95 -4.07
CA ALA A 124 -1.46 -4.22 -2.96
C ALA A 124 -2.36 -5.13 -2.10
N ALA A 125 -3.15 -6.01 -2.73
CA ALA A 125 -3.99 -6.99 -2.04
C ALA A 125 -3.12 -7.99 -1.24
N ALA A 126 -2.03 -8.49 -1.83
CA ALA A 126 -1.10 -9.39 -1.14
C ALA A 126 -0.47 -8.72 0.09
N LEU A 127 0.02 -7.48 -0.04
CA LEU A 127 0.58 -6.71 1.08
C LEU A 127 -0.46 -6.43 2.16
N SER A 128 -1.63 -5.93 1.78
CA SER A 128 -2.69 -5.56 2.72
C SER A 128 -3.19 -6.76 3.52
N SER A 129 -3.32 -7.95 2.89
CA SER A 129 -3.73 -9.17 3.58
C SER A 129 -2.71 -9.56 4.68
N VAL A 130 -1.42 -9.54 4.37
CA VAL A 130 -0.37 -9.88 5.35
C VAL A 130 -0.27 -8.85 6.46
N LEU A 131 -0.33 -7.55 6.14
CA LEU A 131 -0.30 -6.49 7.15
C LEU A 131 -1.49 -6.56 8.11
N ALA A 132 -2.69 -6.88 7.60
CA ALA A 132 -3.90 -7.06 8.39
C ALA A 132 -3.82 -8.27 9.34
N ILE A 133 -3.16 -9.36 8.93
CA ILE A 133 -2.93 -10.52 9.78
C ILE A 133 -1.94 -10.16 10.90
N ILE A 134 -0.80 -9.56 10.55
CA ILE A 134 0.28 -9.26 11.52
C ILE A 134 -0.20 -8.27 12.60
N VAL A 135 -0.98 -7.25 12.25
CA VAL A 135 -1.49 -6.27 13.23
C VAL A 135 -2.36 -6.92 14.32
N ASN A 136 -3.02 -8.01 14.00
CA ASN A 136 -3.86 -8.74 14.94
C ASN A 136 -3.10 -9.80 15.75
N ASP A 137 -2.06 -10.39 15.18
CA ASP A 137 -1.35 -11.52 15.80
C ASP A 137 -0.16 -11.11 16.67
N TYR A 138 0.46 -9.97 16.41
CA TYR A 138 1.65 -9.53 17.14
C TYR A 138 1.34 -9.07 18.57
N PRO A 139 0.25 -8.34 18.87
CA PRO A 139 -0.09 -7.95 20.24
C PRO A 139 -0.84 -9.06 20.98
N THR A 140 -0.72 -9.07 22.31
CA THR A 140 -1.65 -9.84 23.15
C THR A 140 -3.06 -9.27 23.06
N GLU A 141 -4.10 -10.07 23.34
CA GLU A 141 -5.50 -9.60 23.31
C GLU A 141 -5.73 -8.31 24.09
N GLN A 142 -5.15 -8.22 25.29
CA GLN A 142 -5.26 -7.03 26.16
C GLN A 142 -4.60 -5.77 25.56
N SER A 143 -3.64 -5.93 24.66
CA SER A 143 -2.89 -4.84 24.03
C SER A 143 -3.26 -4.60 22.57
N ARG A 144 -4.17 -5.41 22.01
CA ARG A 144 -4.55 -5.36 20.57
C ARG A 144 -5.05 -3.98 20.17
N GLY A 145 -5.98 -3.39 20.93
CA GLY A 145 -6.50 -2.06 20.61
C GLY A 145 -5.41 -0.98 20.57
N LYS A 146 -4.45 -1.00 21.51
CA LYS A 146 -3.33 -0.04 21.52
C LYS A 146 -2.41 -0.22 20.31
N PHE A 147 -2.14 -1.48 19.93
CA PHE A 147 -1.28 -1.78 18.78
C PHE A 147 -1.95 -1.38 17.46
N VAL A 148 -3.25 -1.67 17.31
CA VAL A 148 -4.05 -1.26 16.14
C VAL A 148 -4.12 0.27 16.04
N SER A 149 -4.32 0.97 17.16
CA SER A 149 -4.31 2.43 17.14
C SER A 149 -2.95 3.00 16.73
N LEU A 150 -1.85 2.44 17.25
CA LEU A 150 -0.50 2.82 16.86
C LEU A 150 -0.27 2.56 15.36
N HIS A 151 -0.65 1.39 14.86
CA HIS A 151 -0.62 1.04 13.43
C HIS A 151 -1.38 2.07 12.58
N SER A 152 -2.60 2.45 12.98
CA SER A 152 -3.41 3.43 12.24
C SER A 152 -2.79 4.81 12.20
N VAL A 153 -2.19 5.27 13.31
CA VAL A 153 -1.46 6.55 13.34
C VAL A 153 -0.25 6.51 12.40
N LEU A 154 0.53 5.42 12.43
CA LEU A 154 1.69 5.27 11.55
C LEU A 154 1.30 5.17 10.07
N ASN A 155 0.18 4.53 9.76
CA ASN A 155 -0.38 4.53 8.41
C ASN A 155 -0.73 5.94 7.93
N ALA A 156 -1.42 6.72 8.76
CA ALA A 156 -1.76 8.12 8.44
C ALA A 156 -0.49 8.98 8.22
N LEU A 157 0.54 8.77 9.05
CA LEU A 157 1.85 9.42 8.87
C LEU A 157 2.51 8.99 7.56
N GLY A 158 2.49 7.71 7.22
CA GLY A 158 3.00 7.20 5.95
C GLY A 158 2.33 7.87 4.75
N VAL A 159 1.01 7.91 4.74
CA VAL A 159 0.24 8.62 3.70
C VAL A 159 0.61 10.09 3.62
N ALA A 160 0.67 10.80 4.76
CA ALA A 160 1.00 12.22 4.80
C ALA A 160 2.41 12.53 4.28
N ILE A 161 3.41 11.71 4.67
CA ILE A 161 4.80 11.86 4.21
C ILE A 161 4.88 11.66 2.69
N PHE A 162 4.27 10.59 2.17
CA PHE A 162 4.28 10.32 0.73
C PHE A 162 3.47 11.35 -0.06
N ALA A 163 2.33 11.82 0.47
CA ALA A 163 1.55 12.90 -0.14
C ALA A 163 2.38 14.18 -0.26
N ALA A 164 3.07 14.57 0.81
CA ALA A 164 3.92 15.76 0.80
C ALA A 164 5.12 15.64 -0.15
N PHE A 165 5.69 14.44 -0.28
CA PHE A 165 6.82 14.18 -1.17
C PHE A 165 6.37 14.09 -2.63
N LEU A 166 5.42 13.20 -2.95
CA LEU A 166 4.97 12.94 -4.32
C LEU A 166 4.15 14.10 -4.89
N GLY A 167 3.37 14.80 -4.05
CA GLY A 167 2.60 15.97 -4.48
C GLY A 167 3.46 17.16 -4.93
N ARG A 168 4.76 17.21 -4.54
CA ARG A 168 5.70 18.23 -4.99
C ARG A 168 6.48 17.84 -6.26
N LEU A 169 6.50 16.57 -6.64
CA LEU A 169 7.24 16.13 -7.82
C LEU A 169 6.84 16.87 -9.11
N PRO A 170 5.54 17.06 -9.43
CA PRO A 170 5.14 17.78 -10.63
C PRO A 170 5.71 19.21 -10.71
N THR A 171 5.74 19.92 -9.57
CA THR A 171 6.24 21.31 -9.53
C THR A 171 7.75 21.39 -9.70
N VAL A 172 8.49 20.37 -9.29
CA VAL A 172 9.95 20.31 -9.49
C VAL A 172 10.27 20.09 -10.96
N PHE A 173 9.54 19.21 -11.65
CA PHE A 173 9.78 18.91 -13.07
C PHE A 173 9.34 20.06 -14.00
N THR A 174 8.29 20.80 -13.66
CA THR A 174 7.85 21.96 -14.46
C THR A 174 8.77 23.19 -14.32
N ASN A 175 9.62 23.26 -13.27
CA ASN A 175 10.57 24.37 -13.08
C ASN A 175 11.96 24.08 -13.70
N ILE A 176 12.19 22.90 -14.29
CA ILE A 176 13.47 22.50 -14.89
C ILE A 176 13.43 22.60 -16.43
N GLY A 177 12.25 22.82 -17.03
CA GLY A 177 12.03 23.06 -18.46
C GLY A 177 11.65 24.49 -18.74
#